data_ff90d5b7dd167e64a04672b5bad00697
#
_entry.id   ff90d5b7dd167e64a04672b5bad00697
#
_cell.length_a   1.000
_cell.length_b   1.000
_cell.length_c   1.000
_cell.angle_alpha   90.00
_cell.angle_beta   90.00
_cell.angle_gamma   90.00
#
_symmetry.space_group_name_H-M   'P 1'
#
loop_
_entity.id
_entity.type
_entity.pdbx_description
1 polymer ?
#
loop_
_entity_poly.entity_id
_entity_poly.type
_entity_poly.pdbx_seq_one_letter_code
_entity_poly.pdbx_strand_id
1 'polypeptide(L)'
;MKKPSLCSSEIVYRGFFDIRKDQIMRSDGQLFDYTCMVLHLDAAVVVAQTSDGLFVVNREYRQPAGDWVLGCPGGRLEEGEDPIKGGQRELFEETGYWSDDISIIGCCYPLPSLLDQKIYFLHAKNAILKGGQSLDPFEFINIELKTEKQLHQEIQAGSKIDGVMCAALWYKSLATC
;
A
#
# COMPACT_ATOMS: atom_id res chain seq x y z
N MET A 1 -14.46 8.13 -26.00
CA MET A 1 -14.79 9.35 -25.24
C MET A 1 -13.60 10.31 -25.29
N LYS A 2 -13.83 11.63 -25.44
CA LYS A 2 -12.75 12.62 -25.30
C LYS A 2 -12.41 12.77 -23.81
N LYS A 3 -11.10 12.78 -23.51
CA LYS A 3 -10.57 13.07 -22.17
C LYS A 3 -10.92 14.51 -21.78
N PRO A 4 -11.34 14.78 -20.51
CA PRO A 4 -11.49 16.14 -20.01
C PRO A 4 -10.18 16.91 -20.07
N SER A 5 -10.27 18.24 -20.18
CA SER A 5 -9.11 19.12 -20.19
C SER A 5 -8.91 19.75 -18.82
N LEU A 6 -7.68 19.78 -18.33
CA LEU A 6 -7.31 20.54 -17.15
C LEU A 6 -7.22 22.03 -17.55
N CYS A 7 -7.98 22.89 -16.87
CA CYS A 7 -7.99 24.34 -17.10
C CYS A 7 -7.08 25.07 -16.10
N SER A 8 -7.17 24.71 -14.83
CA SER A 8 -6.31 25.25 -13.76
C SER A 8 -6.12 24.21 -12.65
N SER A 9 -5.06 24.39 -11.87
CA SER A 9 -4.70 23.53 -10.77
C SER A 9 -4.08 24.36 -9.65
N GLU A 10 -4.51 24.15 -8.41
CA GLU A 10 -4.06 24.88 -7.25
C GLU A 10 -3.89 23.92 -6.04
N ILE A 11 -2.78 24.04 -5.31
CA ILE A 11 -2.61 23.38 -4.02
C ILE A 11 -3.26 24.26 -2.96
N VAL A 12 -4.36 23.80 -2.38
CA VAL A 12 -5.14 24.53 -1.37
C VAL A 12 -4.79 24.15 0.08
N TYR A 13 -4.06 23.07 0.26
CA TYR A 13 -3.49 22.66 1.56
C TYR A 13 -2.16 21.94 1.33
N ARG A 14 -1.20 22.17 2.23
CA ARG A 14 0.11 21.47 2.26
C ARG A 14 0.32 20.83 3.62
N GLY A 15 0.71 19.55 3.62
CA GLY A 15 0.96 18.77 4.83
C GLY A 15 1.68 17.47 4.52
N PHE A 16 1.40 16.41 5.28
CA PHE A 16 1.88 15.06 5.00
C PHE A 16 1.46 14.58 3.59
N PHE A 17 0.31 15.02 3.12
CA PHE A 17 -0.16 15.00 1.74
C PHE A 17 -0.69 16.40 1.39
N ASP A 18 -0.66 16.74 0.12
CA ASP A 18 -1.24 17.99 -0.35
C ASP A 18 -2.69 17.77 -0.78
N ILE A 19 -3.53 18.79 -0.65
CA ILE A 19 -4.85 18.82 -1.28
C ILE A 19 -4.77 19.74 -2.49
N ARG A 20 -5.09 19.17 -3.65
CA ARG A 20 -5.12 19.88 -4.93
C ARG A 20 -6.55 20.06 -5.40
N LYS A 21 -6.88 21.28 -5.81
CA LYS A 21 -8.13 21.63 -6.49
C LYS A 21 -7.85 21.90 -7.96
N ASP A 22 -8.46 21.10 -8.81
CA ASP A 22 -8.38 21.22 -10.26
C ASP A 22 -9.69 21.74 -10.81
N GLN A 23 -9.63 22.64 -11.81
CA GLN A 23 -10.77 22.96 -12.63
C GLN A 23 -10.64 22.23 -13.96
N ILE A 24 -11.61 21.38 -14.26
CA ILE A 24 -11.62 20.55 -15.46
C ILE A 24 -12.83 20.86 -16.35
N MET A 25 -12.60 20.82 -17.67
CA MET A 25 -13.62 21.08 -18.68
C MET A 25 -13.97 19.79 -19.41
N ARG A 26 -15.24 19.47 -19.43
CA ARG A 26 -15.82 18.39 -20.23
C ARG A 26 -15.80 18.74 -21.72
N SER A 27 -15.97 17.72 -22.54
CA SER A 27 -16.01 17.89 -24.02
C SER A 27 -17.18 18.72 -24.53
N ASP A 28 -18.21 18.94 -23.69
CA ASP A 28 -19.36 19.82 -23.98
C ASP A 28 -19.17 21.29 -23.52
N GLY A 29 -17.97 21.61 -22.97
CA GLY A 29 -17.64 22.96 -22.50
C GLY A 29 -18.03 23.23 -21.04
N GLN A 30 -18.67 22.29 -20.32
CA GLN A 30 -19.03 22.48 -18.94
C GLN A 30 -17.79 22.38 -18.05
N LEU A 31 -17.61 23.36 -17.14
CA LEU A 31 -16.55 23.38 -16.12
C LEU A 31 -17.05 22.79 -14.81
N PHE A 32 -16.16 22.11 -14.09
CA PHE A 32 -16.40 21.65 -12.74
C PHE A 32 -15.08 21.53 -11.96
N ASP A 33 -15.19 21.68 -10.66
CA ASP A 33 -14.07 21.55 -9.73
C ASP A 33 -13.88 20.09 -9.33
N TYR A 34 -12.63 19.64 -9.26
CA TYR A 34 -12.23 18.33 -8.80
C TYR A 34 -11.19 18.48 -7.68
N THR A 35 -11.42 17.84 -6.55
CA THR A 35 -10.49 17.88 -5.43
C THR A 35 -9.86 16.50 -5.23
N CYS A 36 -8.54 16.46 -5.15
CA CYS A 36 -7.80 15.22 -4.90
C CYS A 36 -6.65 15.42 -3.89
N MET A 37 -6.18 14.31 -3.35
CA MET A 37 -4.97 14.24 -2.54
C MET A 37 -3.77 13.94 -3.43
N VAL A 38 -2.67 14.63 -3.18
CA VAL A 38 -1.38 14.44 -3.87
C VAL A 38 -0.38 13.90 -2.85
N LEU A 39 0.10 12.69 -3.08
CA LEU A 39 1.01 11.98 -2.19
C LEU A 39 2.48 12.09 -2.63
N HIS A 40 2.73 12.59 -3.84
CA HIS A 40 4.04 12.84 -4.48
C HIS A 40 4.89 11.59 -4.74
N LEU A 41 4.74 10.54 -3.95
CA LEU A 41 5.52 9.30 -4.03
C LEU A 41 4.58 8.10 -4.12
N ASP A 42 5.00 7.13 -4.92
CA ASP A 42 4.35 5.82 -4.98
C ASP A 42 4.64 5.01 -3.70
N ALA A 43 4.02 3.84 -3.56
CA ALA A 43 4.22 2.97 -2.42
C ALA A 43 4.52 1.53 -2.86
N ALA A 44 5.14 0.75 -1.99
CA ALA A 44 5.34 -0.68 -2.15
C ALA A 44 4.71 -1.43 -0.98
N VAL A 45 4.01 -2.54 -1.29
CA VAL A 45 3.39 -3.43 -0.31
C VAL A 45 3.82 -4.85 -0.58
N VAL A 46 4.23 -5.55 0.46
CA VAL A 46 4.90 -6.84 0.35
C VAL A 46 4.06 -7.97 0.93
N VAL A 47 3.66 -8.92 0.10
CA VAL A 47 3.17 -10.22 0.55
C VAL A 47 4.39 -11.06 0.87
N ALA A 48 4.79 -11.13 2.13
CA ALA A 48 5.94 -11.88 2.59
C ALA A 48 5.52 -13.25 3.13
N GLN A 49 6.21 -14.29 2.69
CA GLN A 49 6.01 -15.66 3.16
C GLN A 49 7.33 -16.28 3.64
N THR A 50 7.29 -16.90 4.80
CA THR A 50 8.39 -17.73 5.31
C THR A 50 8.52 -19.04 4.51
N SER A 51 9.61 -19.76 4.68
CA SER A 51 9.86 -21.04 3.98
C SER A 51 8.85 -22.13 4.32
N ASP A 52 8.21 -22.07 5.49
CA ASP A 52 7.12 -22.94 5.91
C ASP A 52 5.73 -22.42 5.52
N GLY A 53 5.68 -21.34 4.72
CA GLY A 53 4.46 -20.83 4.08
C GLY A 53 3.61 -19.91 4.95
N LEU A 54 4.10 -19.47 6.11
CA LEU A 54 3.41 -18.50 6.93
C LEU A 54 3.54 -17.09 6.33
N PHE A 55 2.46 -16.34 6.33
CA PHE A 55 2.45 -14.94 5.94
C PHE A 55 2.93 -14.06 7.10
N VAL A 56 3.87 -13.17 6.82
CA VAL A 56 4.30 -12.11 7.73
C VAL A 56 3.36 -10.94 7.52
N VAL A 57 2.57 -10.58 8.51
CA VAL A 57 1.56 -9.53 8.43
C VAL A 57 1.68 -8.57 9.60
N ASN A 58 1.21 -7.35 9.38
CA ASN A 58 1.20 -6.27 10.35
C ASN A 58 -0.21 -6.09 10.93
N ARG A 59 -0.30 -5.93 12.25
CA ARG A 59 -1.48 -5.35 12.87
C ARG A 59 -1.11 -3.97 13.36
N GLU A 60 -1.51 -2.97 12.59
CA GLU A 60 -1.11 -1.57 12.76
C GLU A 60 -2.29 -0.71 13.24
N TYR A 61 -2.04 0.20 14.18
CA TYR A 61 -3.03 1.19 14.58
C TYR A 61 -3.16 2.27 13.52
N ARG A 62 -4.33 2.37 12.92
CA ARG A 62 -4.66 3.38 11.91
C ARG A 62 -5.58 4.44 12.50
N GLN A 63 -5.03 5.64 12.77
CA GLN A 63 -5.79 6.74 13.38
C GLN A 63 -7.11 7.06 12.67
N PRO A 64 -7.22 7.09 11.32
CA PRO A 64 -8.50 7.34 10.66
C PRO A 64 -9.55 6.25 10.89
N ALA A 65 -9.12 5.02 11.10
CA ALA A 65 -10.00 3.89 11.43
C ALA A 65 -10.31 3.83 12.94
N GLY A 66 -9.52 4.51 13.76
CA GLY A 66 -9.61 4.49 15.23
C GLY A 66 -9.37 3.09 15.81
N ASP A 67 -8.62 2.23 15.10
CA ASP A 67 -8.42 0.85 15.53
C ASP A 67 -7.21 0.19 14.86
N TRP A 68 -6.94 -1.03 15.34
CA TRP A 68 -5.91 -1.93 14.80
C TRP A 68 -6.40 -2.60 13.52
N VAL A 69 -5.67 -2.41 12.43
CA VAL A 69 -6.00 -2.92 11.09
C VAL A 69 -4.95 -3.94 10.68
N LEU A 70 -5.39 -5.09 10.19
CA LEU A 70 -4.51 -6.12 9.65
C LEU A 70 -4.12 -5.75 8.22
N GLY A 71 -2.82 -5.74 7.94
CA GLY A 71 -2.25 -5.39 6.64
C GLY A 71 -1.02 -6.20 6.28
N CYS A 72 -0.51 -5.97 5.08
CA CYS A 72 0.82 -6.40 4.68
C CYS A 72 1.84 -5.31 5.02
N PRO A 73 3.10 -5.66 5.33
CA PRO A 73 4.17 -4.67 5.48
C PRO A 73 4.35 -3.86 4.19
N GLY A 74 4.69 -2.59 4.34
CA GLY A 74 4.92 -1.71 3.21
C GLY A 74 4.63 -0.23 3.50
N GLY A 75 5.21 0.63 2.69
CA GLY A 75 5.10 2.07 2.87
C GLY A 75 5.46 2.85 1.62
N ARG A 76 5.73 4.15 1.79
CA ARG A 76 6.09 5.04 0.69
C ARG A 76 7.52 4.78 0.23
N LEU A 77 7.69 4.80 -1.09
CA LEU A 77 9.02 4.79 -1.70
C LEU A 77 9.72 6.13 -1.43
N GLU A 78 11.03 6.12 -1.37
CA GLU A 78 11.84 7.34 -1.42
C GLU A 78 11.91 7.89 -2.86
N GLU A 79 12.35 9.13 -3.01
CA GLU A 79 12.47 9.75 -4.35
C GLU A 79 13.46 8.97 -5.23
N GLY A 80 12.95 8.41 -6.34
CA GLY A 80 13.74 7.61 -7.27
C GLY A 80 14.07 6.20 -6.78
N GLU A 81 13.50 5.76 -5.66
CA GLU A 81 13.73 4.42 -5.13
C GLU A 81 13.09 3.35 -6.02
N ASP A 82 13.84 2.27 -6.26
CA ASP A 82 13.32 1.08 -6.94
C ASP A 82 12.28 0.38 -6.06
N PRO A 83 11.08 0.02 -6.59
CA PRO A 83 10.01 -0.57 -5.78
C PRO A 83 10.41 -1.86 -5.05
N ILE A 84 11.31 -2.68 -5.62
CA ILE A 84 11.79 -3.90 -4.96
C ILE A 84 12.64 -3.54 -3.75
N LYS A 85 13.54 -2.56 -3.89
CA LYS A 85 14.41 -2.11 -2.78
C LYS A 85 13.58 -1.44 -1.68
N GLY A 86 12.63 -0.58 -2.05
CA GLY A 86 11.73 0.05 -1.10
C GLY A 86 10.89 -0.98 -0.34
N GLY A 87 10.32 -1.95 -1.05
CA GLY A 87 9.56 -3.03 -0.40
C GLY A 87 10.43 -3.91 0.51
N GLN A 88 11.68 -4.19 0.14
CA GLN A 88 12.61 -4.92 1.03
C GLN A 88 12.95 -4.11 2.29
N ARG A 89 13.18 -2.78 2.13
CA ARG A 89 13.45 -1.86 3.24
C ARG A 89 12.26 -1.84 4.21
N GLU A 90 11.06 -1.56 3.71
CA GLU A 90 9.82 -1.51 4.50
C GLU A 90 9.55 -2.85 5.22
N LEU A 91 9.67 -3.98 4.52
CA LEU A 91 9.53 -5.30 5.13
C LEU A 91 10.48 -5.47 6.32
N PHE A 92 11.74 -5.05 6.16
CA PHE A 92 12.73 -5.18 7.21
C PHE A 92 12.49 -4.21 8.38
N GLU A 93 12.21 -2.94 8.09
CA GLU A 93 11.98 -1.89 9.09
C GLU A 93 10.76 -2.21 9.95
N GLU A 94 9.64 -2.58 9.31
CA GLU A 94 8.39 -2.86 10.01
C GLU A 94 8.37 -4.23 10.71
N THR A 95 9.10 -5.23 10.21
CA THR A 95 8.94 -6.61 10.69
C THR A 95 10.22 -7.30 11.13
N GLY A 96 11.39 -6.79 10.76
CA GLY A 96 12.67 -7.49 10.93
C GLY A 96 12.86 -8.68 9.99
N TYR A 97 11.88 -8.99 9.14
CA TYR A 97 12.00 -10.05 8.13
C TYR A 97 12.67 -9.53 6.85
N TRP A 98 13.38 -10.41 6.18
CA TRP A 98 14.08 -10.15 4.93
C TRP A 98 13.92 -11.30 3.94
N SER A 99 13.84 -10.98 2.66
CA SER A 99 13.92 -11.96 1.60
C SER A 99 14.80 -11.45 0.45
N ASP A 100 15.66 -12.32 -0.05
CA ASP A 100 16.42 -12.07 -1.29
C ASP A 100 15.64 -12.54 -2.53
N ASP A 101 14.56 -13.34 -2.36
CA ASP A 101 13.65 -13.81 -3.40
C ASP A 101 12.37 -12.96 -3.39
N ILE A 102 12.48 -11.75 -3.94
CA ILE A 102 11.38 -10.79 -4.02
C ILE A 102 11.17 -10.31 -5.45
N SER A 103 9.92 -10.20 -5.86
CA SER A 103 9.53 -9.76 -7.21
C SER A 103 8.24 -8.96 -7.21
N ILE A 104 8.09 -8.06 -8.19
CA ILE A 104 6.84 -7.33 -8.42
C ILE A 104 5.82 -8.31 -9.02
N ILE A 105 4.64 -8.39 -8.40
CA ILE A 105 3.52 -9.21 -8.86
C ILE A 105 2.37 -8.38 -9.45
N GLY A 106 2.42 -7.07 -9.33
CA GLY A 106 1.45 -6.16 -9.92
C GLY A 106 1.53 -4.75 -9.40
N CYS A 107 0.66 -3.89 -9.92
CA CYS A 107 0.49 -2.54 -9.40
C CYS A 107 -0.93 -2.04 -9.69
N CYS A 108 -1.42 -1.11 -8.87
CA CYS A 108 -2.69 -0.42 -9.10
C CYS A 108 -2.71 0.98 -8.50
N TYR A 109 -3.75 1.73 -8.83
CA TYR A 109 -4.15 2.92 -8.09
C TYR A 109 -5.20 2.51 -7.06
N PRO A 110 -4.92 2.58 -5.73
CA PRO A 110 -5.82 2.04 -4.70
C PRO A 110 -7.15 2.81 -4.61
N LEU A 111 -7.11 4.11 -4.86
CA LEU A 111 -8.25 5.02 -4.81
C LEU A 111 -8.15 6.10 -5.89
N PRO A 112 -8.29 5.72 -7.20
CA PRO A 112 -8.00 6.61 -8.33
C PRO A 112 -8.98 7.80 -8.44
N SER A 113 -10.08 7.78 -7.71
CA SER A 113 -11.03 8.91 -7.60
C SER A 113 -10.58 9.97 -6.59
N LEU A 114 -9.57 9.68 -5.77
CA LEU A 114 -9.15 10.56 -4.68
C LEU A 114 -7.64 10.78 -4.65
N LEU A 115 -6.85 9.75 -4.99
CA LEU A 115 -5.39 9.75 -4.86
C LEU A 115 -4.73 9.64 -6.23
N ASP A 116 -3.55 10.26 -6.36
CA ASP A 116 -2.67 10.12 -7.52
C ASP A 116 -1.57 9.05 -7.31
N GLN A 117 -1.52 8.42 -6.12
CA GLN A 117 -0.52 7.42 -5.76
C GLN A 117 -0.76 6.07 -6.44
N LYS A 118 0.29 5.46 -6.93
CA LYS A 118 0.34 4.07 -7.36
C LYS A 118 0.94 3.21 -6.26
N ILE A 119 0.44 1.97 -6.11
CA ILE A 119 1.00 0.97 -5.21
C ILE A 119 1.56 -0.18 -6.03
N TYR A 120 2.82 -0.54 -5.77
CA TYR A 120 3.45 -1.75 -6.28
C TYR A 120 3.24 -2.89 -5.27
N PHE A 121 2.76 -4.03 -5.76
CA PHE A 121 2.63 -5.25 -4.99
C PHE A 121 3.81 -6.16 -5.25
N LEU A 122 4.43 -6.63 -4.18
CA LEU A 122 5.59 -7.49 -4.21
C LEU A 122 5.29 -8.83 -3.52
N HIS A 123 5.92 -9.89 -4.00
CA HIS A 123 5.92 -11.18 -3.33
C HIS A 123 7.35 -11.50 -2.87
N ALA A 124 7.55 -11.57 -1.57
CA ALA A 124 8.79 -11.96 -0.92
C ALA A 124 8.65 -13.40 -0.41
N LYS A 125 9.37 -14.33 -1.05
CA LYS A 125 9.39 -15.76 -0.69
C LYS A 125 10.53 -16.05 0.28
N ASN A 126 10.39 -17.12 1.05
CA ASN A 126 11.44 -17.60 1.96
C ASN A 126 11.94 -16.50 2.92
N ALA A 127 11.04 -15.63 3.36
CA ALA A 127 11.39 -14.55 4.27
C ALA A 127 11.88 -15.12 5.61
N ILE A 128 13.01 -14.57 6.10
CA ILE A 128 13.65 -14.99 7.36
C ILE A 128 13.77 -13.79 8.29
N LEU A 129 13.61 -14.03 9.59
CA LEU A 129 13.83 -13.00 10.60
C LEU A 129 15.34 -12.72 10.72
N LYS A 130 15.76 -11.49 10.39
CA LYS A 130 17.15 -11.05 10.43
C LYS A 130 17.42 -10.00 11.51
N GLY A 131 16.39 -9.36 12.04
CA GLY A 131 16.55 -8.28 13.02
C GLY A 131 15.30 -7.98 13.83
N GLY A 132 15.33 -6.89 14.59
CA GLY A 132 14.17 -6.30 15.22
C GLY A 132 13.52 -5.24 14.34
N GLN A 133 12.34 -4.77 14.74
CA GLN A 133 11.66 -3.63 14.12
C GLN A 133 12.46 -2.33 14.30
N SER A 134 12.39 -1.45 13.31
CA SER A 134 12.92 -0.09 13.34
C SER A 134 11.83 0.87 12.88
N LEU A 135 10.82 1.04 13.72
CA LEU A 135 9.61 1.81 13.41
C LEU A 135 9.83 3.31 13.52
N ASP A 136 9.13 4.06 12.71
CA ASP A 136 9.01 5.50 12.86
C ASP A 136 8.21 5.86 14.14
N PRO A 137 8.43 7.06 14.73
CA PRO A 137 7.78 7.46 15.99
C PRO A 137 6.24 7.42 15.98
N PHE A 138 5.63 7.39 14.80
CA PHE A 138 4.16 7.38 14.62
C PHE A 138 3.62 6.02 14.18
N GLU A 139 4.47 5.01 14.08
CA GLU A 139 4.10 3.66 13.70
C GLU A 139 3.90 2.79 14.95
N PHE A 140 2.73 2.20 15.01
CA PHE A 140 2.35 1.26 16.07
C PHE A 140 2.01 -0.06 15.41
N ILE A 141 2.98 -0.97 15.32
CA ILE A 141 2.88 -2.21 14.54
C ILE A 141 3.20 -3.43 15.43
N ASN A 142 2.28 -4.39 15.44
CA ASN A 142 2.51 -5.74 15.94
C ASN A 142 2.63 -6.70 14.77
N ILE A 143 3.65 -7.57 14.81
CA ILE A 143 3.88 -8.58 13.77
C ILE A 143 3.09 -9.83 14.13
N GLU A 144 2.39 -10.40 13.15
CA GLU A 144 1.70 -11.68 13.27
C GLU A 144 2.16 -12.62 12.15
N LEU A 145 2.32 -13.90 12.49
CA LEU A 145 2.51 -14.96 11.49
C LEU A 145 1.20 -15.72 11.33
N LYS A 146 0.73 -15.83 10.10
CA LYS A 146 -0.57 -16.44 9.80
C LYS A 146 -0.48 -17.44 8.67
N THR A 147 -1.18 -18.54 8.83
CA THR A 147 -1.48 -19.42 7.69
C THR A 147 -2.47 -18.74 6.73
N GLU A 148 -2.47 -19.16 5.47
CA GLU A 148 -3.46 -18.66 4.48
C GLU A 148 -4.90 -18.88 4.96
N LYS A 149 -5.17 -20.02 5.61
CA LYS A 149 -6.48 -20.30 6.19
C LYS A 149 -6.89 -19.29 7.26
N GLN A 150 -5.97 -18.91 8.15
CA GLN A 150 -6.24 -17.89 9.18
C GLN A 150 -6.51 -16.52 8.57
N LEU A 151 -5.76 -16.12 7.52
CA LEU A 151 -6.03 -14.88 6.80
C LEU A 151 -7.43 -14.87 6.17
N HIS A 152 -7.79 -15.94 5.48
CA HIS A 152 -9.12 -16.06 4.89
C HIS A 152 -10.23 -16.01 5.96
N GLN A 153 -10.03 -16.64 7.11
CA GLN A 153 -10.98 -16.60 8.22
C GLN A 153 -11.18 -15.18 8.77
N GLU A 154 -10.09 -14.42 8.95
CA GLU A 154 -10.19 -13.03 9.42
C GLU A 154 -10.90 -12.13 8.40
N ILE A 155 -10.60 -12.28 7.10
CA ILE A 155 -11.27 -11.54 6.03
C ILE A 155 -12.77 -11.87 6.01
N GLN A 156 -13.13 -13.16 6.10
CA GLN A 156 -14.54 -13.60 6.10
C GLN A 156 -15.30 -13.18 7.35
N ALA A 157 -14.64 -13.11 8.50
CA ALA A 157 -15.24 -12.66 9.76
C ALA A 157 -15.51 -11.15 9.79
N GLY A 158 -15.10 -10.39 8.77
CA GLY A 158 -15.23 -8.94 8.74
C GLY A 158 -14.29 -8.23 9.70
N SER A 159 -13.15 -8.83 10.04
CA SER A 159 -12.10 -8.17 10.80
C SER A 159 -11.66 -6.87 10.11
N LYS A 160 -11.10 -5.93 10.87
CA LYS A 160 -10.57 -4.70 10.28
C LYS A 160 -9.32 -5.03 9.46
N ILE A 161 -9.51 -5.07 8.15
CA ILE A 161 -8.52 -5.46 7.15
C ILE A 161 -8.23 -4.25 6.27
N ASP A 162 -6.96 -4.03 5.95
CA ASP A 162 -6.55 -3.07 4.94
C ASP A 162 -7.00 -3.55 3.54
N GLY A 163 -7.73 -2.71 2.82
CA GLY A 163 -8.17 -3.03 1.47
C GLY A 163 -7.02 -3.26 0.49
N VAL A 164 -5.87 -2.61 0.73
CA VAL A 164 -4.64 -2.81 -0.06
C VAL A 164 -4.08 -4.23 0.15
N MET A 165 -4.17 -4.77 1.37
CA MET A 165 -3.81 -6.17 1.63
C MET A 165 -4.67 -7.15 0.81
N CYS A 166 -5.98 -6.90 0.71
CA CYS A 166 -6.86 -7.75 -0.11
C CYS A 166 -6.44 -7.73 -1.59
N ALA A 167 -6.08 -6.55 -2.11
CA ALA A 167 -5.56 -6.42 -3.47
C ALA A 167 -4.22 -7.15 -3.62
N ALA A 168 -3.30 -7.01 -2.68
CA ALA A 168 -2.00 -7.68 -2.70
C ALA A 168 -2.13 -9.21 -2.73
N LEU A 169 -3.01 -9.77 -1.89
CA LEU A 169 -3.30 -11.21 -1.86
C LEU A 169 -3.93 -11.70 -3.18
N TRP A 170 -4.81 -10.89 -3.79
CA TRP A 170 -5.36 -11.18 -5.11
C TRP A 170 -4.25 -11.24 -6.17
N TYR A 171 -3.37 -10.23 -6.26
CA TYR A 171 -2.25 -10.26 -7.20
C TYR A 171 -1.31 -11.44 -6.97
N LYS A 172 -1.05 -11.80 -5.70
CA LYS A 172 -0.27 -12.99 -5.36
C LYS A 172 -0.91 -14.28 -5.89
N SER A 173 -2.23 -14.40 -5.81
CA SER A 173 -2.95 -15.59 -6.32
C SER A 173 -2.84 -15.73 -7.84
N LEU A 174 -2.80 -14.62 -8.58
CA LEU A 174 -2.61 -14.62 -10.04
C LEU A 174 -1.17 -14.99 -10.44
N ALA A 175 -0.18 -14.63 -9.64
CA ALA A 175 1.23 -14.90 -9.92
C ALA A 175 1.62 -16.38 -9.67
N THR A 176 0.76 -17.16 -9.02
CA THR A 176 0.98 -18.59 -8.72
C THR A 176 0.27 -19.52 -9.70
N CYS A 177 -0.43 -18.97 -10.70
CA CYS A 177 -0.98 -19.68 -11.84
C CYS A 177 0.00 -19.65 -13.00
#